data_2a142780783c2cf24746695b868ca8e7
#
_entry.id   2a142780783c2cf24746695b868ca8e7
#
_cell.length_a   1.000
_cell.length_b   1.000
_cell.length_c   1.000
_cell.angle_alpha   90.00
_cell.angle_beta   90.00
_cell.angle_gamma   90.00
#
_symmetry.space_group_name_H-M   'P 1'
#
loop_
_entity.id
_entity.type
_entity.pdbx_description
1 polymer ?
#
loop_
_entity_poly.entity_id
_entity_poly.type
_entity_poly.pdbx_seq_one_letter_code
_entity_poly.pdbx_strand_id
1 'polypeptide(L)'
;MNKSLVIYFSRADENYAVGYVEKGNTEVIAEYISDITGGDLFKVEPLIPYAKDYETCILEAKIRTREHNAPIKENIPDISPYEVIYIGSPIYWGGMPEEMFTALKDVDFTGNVIRIFTTHEGSGLSSVPSQVNNLCKGAEIDTNGLAIEGSMVKTARDRVEKWIND
;
A
#
# COMPACT_ATOMS: atom_id res chain seq x y z
N MET A 1 22.00 10.45 -2.81
CA MET A 1 20.60 10.30 -2.37
C MET A 1 20.06 8.96 -2.85
N ASN A 2 19.54 8.16 -1.94
CA ASN A 2 19.03 6.85 -2.31
C ASN A 2 17.73 7.00 -3.10
N LYS A 3 17.68 6.40 -4.28
CA LYS A 3 16.46 6.44 -5.09
C LYS A 3 15.40 5.53 -4.50
N SER A 4 14.16 6.00 -4.39
CA SER A 4 13.06 5.25 -3.81
C SER A 4 11.88 5.11 -4.75
N LEU A 5 11.10 4.05 -4.55
CA LEU A 5 9.85 3.78 -5.23
C LEU A 5 8.76 3.53 -4.20
N VAL A 6 7.61 4.15 -4.38
CA VAL A 6 6.43 3.91 -3.55
C VAL A 6 5.45 3.03 -4.33
N ILE A 7 5.30 1.79 -3.88
CA ILE A 7 4.34 0.83 -4.44
C ILE A 7 3.13 0.81 -3.52
N TYR A 8 1.95 1.11 -4.04
CA TYR A 8 0.77 1.18 -3.20
C TYR A 8 -0.51 0.80 -3.92
N PHE A 9 -1.47 0.33 -3.14
CA PHE A 9 -2.87 0.20 -3.54
C PHE A 9 -3.68 1.28 -2.82
N SER A 10 -4.60 1.92 -3.52
CA SER A 10 -5.51 2.89 -2.93
C SER A 10 -6.84 2.85 -3.65
N ARG A 11 -7.91 3.06 -2.91
CA ARG A 11 -9.26 3.10 -3.46
C ARG A 11 -9.94 4.41 -3.09
N ALA A 12 -10.36 5.16 -4.10
CA ALA A 12 -11.31 6.27 -3.95
C ALA A 12 -12.72 5.71 -3.67
N ASP A 13 -13.74 6.53 -3.87
CA ASP A 13 -15.15 6.18 -3.69
C ASP A 13 -15.52 5.99 -2.21
N GLU A 14 -16.52 5.18 -1.90
CA GLU A 14 -16.99 5.01 -0.53
C GLU A 14 -16.07 4.11 0.27
N ASN A 15 -15.54 4.66 1.38
CA ASN A 15 -14.65 3.97 2.29
C ASN A 15 -15.24 3.94 3.71
N TYR A 16 -14.83 2.93 4.48
CA TYR A 16 -15.27 2.78 5.86
C TYR A 16 -14.87 4.00 6.70
N ALA A 17 -15.76 4.43 7.56
CA ALA A 17 -15.63 5.55 8.50
C ALA A 17 -15.45 6.94 7.88
N VAL A 18 -14.71 7.07 6.76
CA VAL A 18 -14.46 8.39 6.14
C VAL A 18 -15.46 8.72 5.03
N GLY A 19 -16.29 7.75 4.62
CA GLY A 19 -17.29 7.95 3.60
C GLY A 19 -16.72 8.05 2.20
N TYR A 20 -17.37 8.84 1.34
CA TYR A 20 -16.98 9.00 -0.05
C TYR A 20 -15.77 9.93 -0.18
N VAL A 21 -14.72 9.49 -0.84
CA VAL A 21 -13.49 10.25 -1.07
C VAL A 21 -13.11 10.25 -2.56
N GLU A 22 -12.64 11.38 -3.06
CA GLU A 22 -12.16 11.49 -4.45
C GLU A 22 -10.78 10.86 -4.62
N LYS A 23 -9.95 10.95 -3.59
CA LYS A 23 -8.63 10.32 -3.52
C LYS A 23 -8.58 9.40 -2.32
N GLY A 24 -8.18 8.15 -2.53
CA GLY A 24 -8.08 7.18 -1.45
C GLY A 24 -7.05 7.56 -0.39
N ASN A 25 -7.25 7.09 0.82
CA ASN A 25 -6.41 7.44 1.97
C ASN A 25 -4.94 7.02 1.77
N THR A 26 -4.70 5.82 1.25
CA THR A 26 -3.35 5.33 1.02
C THR A 26 -2.61 6.18 -0.01
N GLU A 27 -3.31 6.65 -1.05
CA GLU A 27 -2.71 7.51 -2.08
C GLU A 27 -2.25 8.85 -1.50
N VAL A 28 -3.01 9.44 -0.59
CA VAL A 28 -2.61 10.68 0.09
C VAL A 28 -1.26 10.50 0.81
N ILE A 29 -1.09 9.40 1.52
CA ILE A 29 0.17 9.12 2.23
C ILE A 29 1.30 8.81 1.24
N ALA A 30 1.03 8.04 0.19
CA ALA A 30 2.01 7.74 -0.85
C ALA A 30 2.55 9.04 -1.51
N GLU A 31 1.68 9.98 -1.79
CA GLU A 31 2.07 11.28 -2.35
C GLU A 31 2.94 12.09 -1.38
N TYR A 32 2.66 12.08 -0.08
CA TYR A 32 3.53 12.73 0.90
C TYR A 32 4.92 12.11 0.89
N ILE A 33 5.02 10.78 0.84
CA ILE A 33 6.32 10.09 0.78
C ILE A 33 7.08 10.50 -0.48
N SER A 34 6.43 10.48 -1.63
CA SER A 34 7.02 10.91 -2.89
C SER A 34 7.51 12.35 -2.84
N ASP A 35 6.69 13.27 -2.33
CA ASP A 35 7.06 14.69 -2.21
C ASP A 35 8.28 14.89 -1.29
N ILE A 36 8.33 14.17 -0.18
CA ILE A 36 9.41 14.31 0.82
C ILE A 36 10.71 13.68 0.34
N THR A 37 10.62 12.49 -0.28
CA THR A 37 11.82 11.72 -0.68
C THR A 37 12.30 12.01 -2.11
N GLY A 38 11.44 12.58 -2.95
CA GLY A 38 11.67 12.66 -4.39
C GLY A 38 11.48 11.31 -5.10
N GLY A 39 10.91 10.32 -4.42
CA GLY A 39 10.70 8.98 -4.95
C GLY A 39 9.60 8.90 -6.01
N ASP A 40 9.70 7.89 -6.85
CA ASP A 40 8.70 7.60 -7.86
C ASP A 40 7.48 6.89 -7.26
N LEU A 41 6.33 7.02 -7.89
CA LEU A 41 5.08 6.38 -7.49
C LEU A 41 4.70 5.27 -8.46
N PHE A 42 4.26 4.14 -7.93
CA PHE A 42 3.60 3.09 -8.70
C PHE A 42 2.31 2.65 -7.99
N LYS A 43 1.18 2.96 -8.59
CA LYS A 43 -0.13 2.55 -8.09
C LYS A 43 -0.51 1.20 -8.65
N VAL A 44 -0.75 0.24 -7.77
CA VAL A 44 -1.30 -1.06 -8.14
C VAL A 44 -2.80 -0.89 -8.39
N GLU A 45 -3.24 -1.07 -9.62
CA GLU A 45 -4.64 -0.91 -9.99
C GLU A 45 -5.27 -2.25 -10.37
N PRO A 46 -6.48 -2.54 -9.84
CA PRO A 46 -7.21 -3.72 -10.25
C PRO A 46 -7.52 -3.69 -11.75
N LEU A 47 -7.37 -4.82 -12.43
CA LEU A 47 -7.84 -4.96 -13.81
C LEU A 47 -9.36 -4.83 -13.87
N ILE A 48 -10.04 -5.39 -12.87
CA ILE A 48 -11.49 -5.29 -12.68
C ILE A 48 -11.74 -4.36 -11.51
N PRO A 49 -12.22 -3.13 -11.73
CA PRO A 49 -12.46 -2.17 -10.65
C PRO A 49 -13.42 -2.73 -9.59
N TYR A 50 -13.20 -2.32 -8.34
CA TYR A 50 -14.16 -2.58 -7.27
C TYR A 50 -15.42 -1.72 -7.44
N ALA A 51 -16.54 -2.21 -6.93
CA ALA A 51 -17.76 -1.43 -6.83
C ALA A 51 -17.52 -0.15 -6.03
N LYS A 52 -18.25 0.92 -6.37
CA LYS A 52 -18.09 2.22 -5.71
C LYS A 52 -18.65 2.22 -4.30
N ASP A 53 -19.75 1.50 -4.05
CA ASP A 53 -20.31 1.37 -2.71
C ASP A 53 -19.46 0.45 -1.84
N TYR A 54 -19.38 0.81 -0.56
CA TYR A 54 -18.51 0.11 0.39
C TYR A 54 -18.92 -1.36 0.61
N GLU A 55 -20.22 -1.63 0.80
CA GLU A 55 -20.69 -2.99 1.11
C GLU A 55 -20.40 -3.99 0.00
N THR A 56 -20.62 -3.62 -1.26
CA THR A 56 -20.30 -4.48 -2.40
C THR A 56 -18.78 -4.63 -2.55
N CYS A 57 -18.02 -3.56 -2.36
CA CYS A 57 -16.57 -3.58 -2.41
C CYS A 57 -15.98 -4.59 -1.43
N ILE A 58 -16.44 -4.60 -0.18
CA ILE A 58 -15.88 -5.53 0.83
C ILE A 58 -16.20 -7.00 0.51
N LEU A 59 -17.35 -7.28 -0.10
CA LEU A 59 -17.70 -8.63 -0.54
C LEU A 59 -16.82 -9.07 -1.72
N GLU A 60 -16.61 -8.21 -2.69
CA GLU A 60 -15.70 -8.46 -3.80
C GLU A 60 -14.27 -8.72 -3.32
N ALA A 61 -13.79 -7.91 -2.37
CA ALA A 61 -12.47 -8.09 -1.76
C ALA A 61 -12.35 -9.46 -1.08
N LYS A 62 -13.37 -9.88 -0.35
CA LYS A 62 -13.40 -11.20 0.30
C LYS A 62 -13.32 -12.34 -0.71
N ILE A 63 -14.06 -12.24 -1.81
CA ILE A 63 -14.06 -13.25 -2.88
C ILE A 63 -12.68 -13.32 -3.54
N ARG A 64 -12.10 -12.18 -3.90
CA ARG A 64 -10.77 -12.11 -4.53
C ARG A 64 -9.69 -12.73 -3.64
N THR A 65 -9.72 -12.44 -2.35
CA THR A 65 -8.79 -13.01 -1.37
C THR A 65 -8.98 -14.52 -1.25
N ARG A 66 -10.21 -14.99 -1.12
CA ARG A 66 -10.51 -16.42 -1.00
C ARG A 66 -10.09 -17.22 -2.23
N GLU A 67 -10.29 -16.66 -3.41
CA GLU A 67 -9.98 -17.33 -4.68
C GLU A 67 -8.55 -17.08 -5.17
N HIS A 68 -7.79 -16.23 -4.49
CA HIS A 68 -6.46 -15.77 -4.91
C HIS A 68 -6.46 -15.30 -6.36
N ASN A 69 -7.47 -14.53 -6.74
CA ASN A 69 -7.68 -14.08 -8.10
C ASN A 69 -8.00 -12.58 -8.13
N ALA A 70 -6.96 -11.79 -8.35
CA ALA A 70 -7.06 -10.35 -8.45
C ALA A 70 -6.04 -9.82 -9.47
N PRO A 71 -6.34 -9.94 -10.77
CA PRO A 71 -5.44 -9.44 -11.81
C PRO A 71 -5.32 -7.91 -11.75
N ILE A 72 -4.16 -7.41 -12.14
CA ILE A 72 -3.82 -5.99 -12.12
C ILE A 72 -3.61 -5.46 -13.53
N LYS A 73 -3.75 -4.14 -13.72
CA LYS A 73 -3.60 -3.50 -15.03
C LYS A 73 -2.17 -3.52 -15.54
N GLU A 74 -1.20 -3.23 -14.67
CA GLU A 74 0.21 -3.16 -15.03
C GLU A 74 1.06 -3.84 -13.95
N ASN A 75 2.14 -4.47 -14.37
CA ASN A 75 3.12 -5.04 -13.47
C ASN A 75 4.05 -3.94 -12.93
N ILE A 76 4.63 -4.18 -11.76
CA ILE A 76 5.66 -3.30 -11.20
C ILE A 76 6.81 -3.18 -12.19
N PRO A 77 7.31 -1.97 -12.47
CA PRO A 77 8.42 -1.76 -13.40
C PRO A 77 9.72 -2.33 -12.85
N ASP A 78 10.79 -2.28 -13.65
CA ASP A 78 12.13 -2.64 -13.18
C ASP A 78 12.50 -1.83 -11.94
N ILE A 79 12.78 -2.52 -10.85
CA ILE A 79 13.12 -1.90 -9.57
C ILE A 79 14.63 -1.76 -9.35
N SER A 80 15.45 -2.20 -10.29
CA SER A 80 16.92 -2.14 -10.15
C SER A 80 17.48 -0.74 -9.84
N PRO A 81 16.87 0.38 -10.29
CA PRO A 81 17.36 1.71 -9.93
C PRO A 81 17.09 2.12 -8.48
N TYR A 82 16.25 1.37 -7.75
CA TYR A 82 15.77 1.78 -6.43
C TYR A 82 16.46 1.01 -5.32
N GLU A 83 16.83 1.72 -4.27
CA GLU A 83 17.42 1.14 -3.06
C GLU A 83 16.35 0.94 -1.98
N VAL A 84 15.47 1.92 -1.82
CA VAL A 84 14.39 1.89 -0.83
C VAL A 84 13.03 1.73 -1.53
N ILE A 85 12.27 0.75 -1.08
CA ILE A 85 10.91 0.49 -1.56
C ILE A 85 9.93 0.74 -0.42
N TYR A 86 9.03 1.69 -0.62
CA TYR A 86 7.89 1.88 0.30
C TYR A 86 6.72 1.06 -0.22
N ILE A 87 6.10 0.27 0.65
CA ILE A 87 4.91 -0.52 0.31
C ILE A 87 3.75 -0.04 1.15
N GLY A 88 2.70 0.43 0.49
CA GLY A 88 1.52 1.01 1.11
C GLY A 88 0.23 0.31 0.78
N SER A 89 -0.62 0.15 1.79
CA SER A 89 -1.86 -0.60 1.65
C SER A 89 -2.94 -0.13 2.63
N PRO A 90 -4.22 -0.11 2.21
CA PRO A 90 -5.33 -0.15 3.15
C PRO A 90 -5.42 -1.55 3.77
N ILE A 91 -6.32 -1.71 4.73
CA ILE A 91 -6.57 -3.00 5.37
C ILE A 91 -7.87 -3.59 4.83
N TYR A 92 -7.74 -4.67 4.07
CA TYR A 92 -8.85 -5.44 3.51
C TYR A 92 -8.88 -6.83 4.16
N TRP A 93 -9.89 -7.08 5.00
CA TRP A 93 -10.03 -8.36 5.72
C TRP A 93 -8.75 -8.75 6.48
N GLY A 94 -8.18 -7.80 7.20
CA GLY A 94 -7.03 -8.01 8.08
C GLY A 94 -5.66 -7.94 7.41
N GLY A 95 -5.59 -7.63 6.11
CA GLY A 95 -4.33 -7.55 5.37
C GLY A 95 -4.43 -6.70 4.11
N MET A 96 -3.48 -6.91 3.21
CA MET A 96 -3.47 -6.21 1.93
C MET A 96 -4.57 -6.75 1.00
N PRO A 97 -5.13 -5.90 0.11
CA PRO A 97 -5.93 -6.38 -1.02
C PRO A 97 -5.17 -7.42 -1.83
N GLU A 98 -5.88 -8.40 -2.39
CA GLU A 98 -5.25 -9.49 -3.17
C GLU A 98 -4.44 -8.97 -4.36
N GLU A 99 -4.79 -7.81 -4.92
CA GLU A 99 -4.04 -7.17 -5.99
C GLU A 99 -2.58 -6.90 -5.60
N MET A 100 -2.32 -6.61 -4.31
CA MET A 100 -0.95 -6.42 -3.82
C MET A 100 -0.15 -7.72 -3.88
N PHE A 101 -0.77 -8.86 -3.58
CA PHE A 101 -0.11 -10.18 -3.73
C PHE A 101 0.20 -10.45 -5.19
N THR A 102 -0.73 -10.17 -6.09
CA THR A 102 -0.52 -10.30 -7.53
C THR A 102 0.66 -9.46 -8.00
N ALA A 103 0.76 -8.22 -7.51
CA ALA A 103 1.81 -7.29 -7.91
C ALA A 103 3.20 -7.70 -7.38
N LEU A 104 3.28 -8.15 -6.12
CA LEU A 104 4.55 -8.33 -5.43
C LEU A 104 5.17 -9.73 -5.62
N LYS A 105 4.36 -10.75 -5.85
CA LYS A 105 4.80 -12.17 -5.79
C LYS A 105 5.92 -12.55 -6.74
N ASP A 106 6.02 -11.92 -7.90
CA ASP A 106 7.01 -12.26 -8.94
C ASP A 106 8.15 -11.24 -9.04
N VAL A 107 8.23 -10.29 -8.11
CA VAL A 107 9.29 -9.28 -8.08
C VAL A 107 10.42 -9.73 -7.17
N ASP A 108 11.66 -9.61 -7.63
CA ASP A 108 12.84 -9.88 -6.83
C ASP A 108 13.27 -8.61 -6.10
N PHE A 109 13.04 -8.58 -4.79
CA PHE A 109 13.40 -7.48 -3.90
C PHE A 109 14.75 -7.68 -3.20
N THR A 110 15.54 -8.65 -3.62
CA THR A 110 16.85 -8.94 -2.98
C THR A 110 17.71 -7.68 -2.95
N GLY A 111 18.20 -7.33 -1.78
CA GLY A 111 19.06 -6.16 -1.56
C GLY A 111 18.34 -4.83 -1.37
N ASN A 112 17.01 -4.79 -1.55
CA ASN A 112 16.23 -3.60 -1.23
C ASN A 112 15.96 -3.48 0.27
N VAL A 113 15.82 -2.25 0.75
CA VAL A 113 15.21 -1.95 2.04
C VAL A 113 13.75 -1.65 1.82
N ILE A 114 12.87 -2.35 2.52
CA ILE A 114 11.42 -2.16 2.41
C ILE A 114 10.88 -1.49 3.66
N ARG A 115 10.13 -0.41 3.48
CA ARG A 115 9.42 0.31 4.53
C ARG A 115 7.92 0.23 4.28
N ILE A 116 7.15 -0.08 5.31
CA ILE A 116 5.73 -0.40 5.20
C ILE A 116 4.90 0.72 5.80
N PHE A 117 3.85 1.13 5.08
CA PHE A 117 2.83 2.02 5.63
C PHE A 117 1.43 1.51 5.33
N THR A 118 0.51 1.76 6.25
CA THR A 118 -0.90 1.42 6.08
C THR A 118 -1.79 2.59 6.39
N THR A 119 -2.96 2.60 5.78
CA THR A 119 -4.09 3.43 6.20
C THR A 119 -5.20 2.50 6.70
N HIS A 120 -5.80 2.84 7.83
CA HIS A 120 -6.70 1.94 8.55
C HIS A 120 -7.78 2.68 9.30
N GLU A 121 -8.74 1.93 9.83
CA GLU A 121 -9.83 2.45 10.67
C GLU A 121 -9.85 1.75 12.05
N GLY A 122 -8.66 1.52 12.61
CA GLY A 122 -8.48 0.89 13.92
C GLY A 122 -7.62 -0.36 13.92
N SER A 123 -7.28 -0.91 12.75
CA SER A 123 -6.51 -2.16 12.63
C SER A 123 -4.99 -1.98 12.69
N GLY A 124 -4.49 -0.75 12.58
CA GLY A 124 -3.05 -0.47 12.54
C GLY A 124 -2.39 -1.07 11.32
N LEU A 125 -1.24 -1.71 11.52
CA LEU A 125 -0.52 -2.42 10.45
C LEU A 125 -1.15 -3.79 10.13
N SER A 126 -1.93 -4.34 11.04
CA SER A 126 -2.56 -5.66 10.91
C SER A 126 -1.56 -6.73 10.46
N SER A 127 -1.91 -7.59 9.51
CA SER A 127 -1.05 -8.64 8.99
C SER A 127 -0.10 -8.17 7.87
N VAL A 128 -0.11 -6.89 7.50
CA VAL A 128 0.66 -6.38 6.35
C VAL A 128 2.17 -6.63 6.49
N PRO A 129 2.82 -6.36 7.64
CA PRO A 129 4.25 -6.64 7.76
C PRO A 129 4.59 -8.12 7.53
N SER A 130 3.81 -9.03 8.07
CA SER A 130 3.98 -10.47 7.87
C SER A 130 3.79 -10.87 6.41
N GLN A 131 2.78 -10.33 5.75
CA GLN A 131 2.52 -10.59 4.34
C GLN A 131 3.66 -10.09 3.44
N VAL A 132 4.14 -8.87 3.69
CA VAL A 132 5.27 -8.29 2.94
C VAL A 132 6.54 -9.12 3.17
N ASN A 133 6.81 -9.52 4.40
CA ASN A 133 7.97 -10.36 4.71
C ASN A 133 7.95 -11.69 3.95
N ASN A 134 6.77 -12.30 3.81
CA ASN A 134 6.62 -13.55 3.07
C ASN A 134 6.75 -13.38 1.55
N LEU A 135 6.27 -12.24 1.01
CA LEU A 135 6.31 -11.97 -0.42
C LEU A 135 7.66 -11.44 -0.91
N CYS A 136 8.36 -10.67 -0.08
CA CYS A 136 9.56 -9.93 -0.47
C CYS A 136 10.82 -10.56 0.13
N LYS A 137 11.01 -11.85 -0.06
CA LYS A 137 12.17 -12.58 0.46
C LYS A 137 13.47 -12.02 -0.11
N GLY A 138 14.49 -11.94 0.74
CA GLY A 138 15.80 -11.37 0.37
C GLY A 138 15.92 -9.86 0.57
N ALA A 139 14.82 -9.18 0.82
CA ALA A 139 14.84 -7.77 1.20
C ALA A 139 15.08 -7.60 2.70
N GLU A 140 15.61 -6.45 3.07
CA GLU A 140 15.64 -6.00 4.46
C GLU A 140 14.33 -5.30 4.79
N ILE A 141 13.53 -5.85 5.69
CA ILE A 141 12.26 -5.25 6.09
C ILE A 141 12.46 -4.37 7.31
N ASP A 142 12.22 -3.07 7.16
CA ASP A 142 12.22 -2.14 8.30
C ASP A 142 11.01 -2.43 9.17
N THR A 143 11.25 -2.79 10.42
CA THR A 143 10.20 -3.12 11.39
C THR A 143 9.44 -1.89 11.91
N ASN A 144 9.95 -0.68 11.65
CA ASN A 144 9.30 0.58 12.01
C ASN A 144 8.27 0.97 10.94
N GLY A 145 7.11 0.34 10.96
CA GLY A 145 6.01 0.64 10.04
C GLY A 145 5.23 1.88 10.46
N LEU A 146 4.59 2.52 9.48
CA LEU A 146 3.73 3.68 9.70
C LEU A 146 2.27 3.29 9.52
N ALA A 147 1.43 3.51 10.51
CA ALA A 147 -0.01 3.29 10.42
C ALA A 147 -0.75 4.61 10.65
N ILE A 148 -1.57 5.03 9.68
CA ILE A 148 -2.34 6.28 9.74
C ILE A 148 -3.83 5.98 9.64
N GLU A 149 -4.61 6.48 10.58
CA GLU A 149 -6.07 6.39 10.49
C GLU A 149 -6.59 7.25 9.31
N GLY A 150 -7.62 6.74 8.62
CA GLY A 150 -8.18 7.40 7.45
C GLY A 150 -8.60 8.85 7.69
N SER A 151 -9.19 9.13 8.87
CA SER A 151 -9.59 10.50 9.26
C SER A 151 -8.40 11.45 9.45
N MET A 152 -7.18 10.94 9.58
CA MET A 152 -5.98 11.72 9.89
C MET A 152 -5.05 11.92 8.67
N VAL A 153 -5.34 11.30 7.52
CA VAL A 153 -4.41 11.33 6.37
C VAL A 153 -4.12 12.74 5.87
N LYS A 154 -5.12 13.60 5.83
CA LYS A 154 -4.97 14.99 5.31
C LYS A 154 -4.04 15.86 6.15
N THR A 155 -3.83 15.51 7.42
CA THR A 155 -2.97 16.25 8.35
C THR A 155 -1.73 15.46 8.78
N ALA A 156 -1.43 14.34 8.10
CA ALA A 156 -0.40 13.42 8.52
C ALA A 156 1.00 13.73 7.96
N ARG A 157 1.16 14.77 7.15
CA ARG A 157 2.44 15.06 6.49
C ARG A 157 3.63 15.10 7.44
N ASP A 158 3.49 15.77 8.58
CA ASP A 158 4.58 15.88 9.57
C ASP A 158 4.93 14.52 10.20
N ARG A 159 3.93 13.68 10.44
CA ARG A 159 4.16 12.30 10.93
C ARG A 159 4.89 11.46 9.90
N VAL A 160 4.54 11.61 8.62
CA VAL A 160 5.20 10.91 7.52
C VAL A 160 6.67 11.35 7.42
N GLU A 161 6.92 12.66 7.45
CA GLU A 161 8.27 13.20 7.40
C GLU A 161 9.13 12.71 8.57
N LYS A 162 8.58 12.74 9.77
CA LYS A 162 9.28 12.21 10.96
C LYS A 162 9.62 10.73 10.79
N TRP A 163 8.65 9.93 10.34
CA TRP A 163 8.86 8.50 10.11
C TRP A 163 9.94 8.23 9.06
N ILE A 164 9.97 8.99 7.97
CA ILE A 164 10.98 8.83 6.93
C ILE A 164 12.39 9.11 7.48
N ASN A 165 12.52 10.07 8.39
CA ASN A 165 13.79 10.50 8.95
C ASN A 165 14.24 9.68 10.18
N ASP A 166 13.37 8.84 10.72
CA ASP A 166 13.69 7.90 11.82
C ASP A 166 14.39 6.65 11.26
#